data_3e943444a465d828f3ce05e5e11d3607
#
_entry.id   3e943444a465d828f3ce05e5e11d3607
#
_cell.length_a   1.000
_cell.length_b   1.000
_cell.length_c   1.000
_cell.angle_alpha   90.00
_cell.angle_beta   90.00
_cell.angle_gamma   90.00
#
_symmetry.space_group_name_H-M   'P 1'
#
loop_
_entity.id
_entity.type
_entity.pdbx_description
1 polymer ?
#
loop_
_entity_poly.entity_id
_entity_poly.type
_entity_poly.pdbx_seq_one_letter_code
_entity_poly.pdbx_strand_id
1 'polypeptide(L)'
;CCYQLRVSKLKKPTKLVDIGPAATFETLKNAPSFKNLDDDPALEIVIVDDRYSFRKTAWFSPPFPKVVLDYKDGRFRVSTELMRKPSVAPKLLREKAAWAGEDDPQLGRKKIPSDVQGTMLDLIYGGNADQAYEFLAMIPGVDEGDVTSFSCDFALNLTSSPFWGSIRAMNPYLQDEYNLVQSPEECPEPDREVLLARFDRL
;
A
#
# COMPACT_ATOMS: atom_id res chain seq x y z
N CYS A 1 2.38 -14.98 17.47
CA CYS A 1 1.72 -13.89 16.80
C CYS A 1 2.09 -13.73 15.34
N CYS A 2 3.29 -14.00 14.88
CA CYS A 2 3.66 -13.61 13.52
C CYS A 2 4.31 -14.78 12.75
N TYR A 3 3.87 -14.99 11.51
CA TYR A 3 4.45 -15.96 10.60
C TYR A 3 5.40 -15.25 9.64
N GLN A 4 6.48 -15.90 9.26
CA GLN A 4 7.43 -15.38 8.28
C GLN A 4 7.51 -16.32 7.08
N LEU A 5 7.22 -15.79 5.89
CA LEU A 5 7.53 -16.47 4.64
C LEU A 5 9.03 -16.34 4.34
N ARG A 6 9.68 -17.46 4.10
CA ARG A 6 11.00 -17.51 3.47
C ARG A 6 10.94 -18.42 2.27
N VAL A 7 11.35 -17.93 1.13
CA VAL A 7 11.45 -18.73 -0.09
C VAL A 7 12.92 -18.98 -0.37
N SER A 8 13.29 -20.27 -0.41
CA SER A 8 14.70 -20.66 -0.54
C SER A 8 14.85 -21.73 -1.62
N LYS A 9 15.92 -21.65 -2.38
CA LYS A 9 16.32 -22.66 -3.36
C LYS A 9 17.38 -23.59 -2.77
N LEU A 10 17.15 -24.90 -2.92
CA LEU A 10 18.16 -25.88 -2.54
C LEU A 10 19.25 -25.95 -3.62
N LYS A 11 20.49 -25.62 -3.25
CA LYS A 11 21.68 -25.81 -4.09
C LYS A 11 22.50 -27.00 -3.57
N LYS A 12 23.11 -27.74 -4.48
CA LYS A 12 24.06 -28.81 -4.12
C LYS A 12 25.45 -28.22 -3.80
N PRO A 13 26.13 -28.71 -2.74
CA PRO A 13 25.69 -29.67 -1.74
C PRO A 13 24.75 -28.97 -0.73
N THR A 14 23.63 -29.43 -0.44
CA THR A 14 22.55 -29.09 0.49
C THR A 14 22.63 -27.70 1.18
N LYS A 15 22.66 -26.62 0.41
CA LYS A 15 22.63 -25.24 0.91
C LYS A 15 21.31 -24.56 0.51
N LEU A 16 20.58 -24.06 1.49
CA LEU A 16 19.43 -23.17 1.25
C LEU A 16 19.94 -21.77 0.90
N VAL A 17 19.39 -21.20 -0.17
CA VAL A 17 19.69 -19.82 -0.60
C VAL A 17 18.35 -19.09 -0.69
N ASP A 18 18.22 -17.99 0.04
CA ASP A 18 17.04 -17.16 -0.03
C ASP A 18 16.91 -16.53 -1.43
N ILE A 19 15.73 -16.74 -2.04
CA ILE A 19 15.45 -16.32 -3.42
C ILE A 19 14.26 -15.37 -3.51
N GLY A 20 13.76 -14.92 -2.38
CA GLY A 20 12.63 -13.99 -2.32
C GLY A 20 12.71 -13.02 -1.15
N PRO A 21 11.95 -11.94 -1.19
CA PRO A 21 11.82 -11.06 -0.05
C PRO A 21 11.18 -11.79 1.14
N ALA A 22 11.60 -11.46 2.35
CA ALA A 22 10.92 -11.91 3.55
C ALA A 22 9.58 -11.17 3.66
N ALA A 23 8.51 -11.91 3.87
CA ALA A 23 7.20 -11.36 4.19
C ALA A 23 6.73 -11.91 5.53
N THR A 24 6.14 -11.06 6.34
CA THR A 24 5.47 -11.44 7.58
C THR A 24 3.97 -11.40 7.38
N PHE A 25 3.23 -12.26 8.08
CA PHE A 25 1.77 -12.23 8.12
C PHE A 25 1.28 -12.70 9.48
N GLU A 26 0.21 -12.12 9.97
CA GLU A 26 -0.25 -12.31 11.33
C GLU A 26 -1.25 -13.45 11.48
N THR A 27 -1.97 -13.74 10.41
CA THR A 27 -3.01 -14.76 10.43
C THR A 27 -2.94 -15.65 9.18
N LEU A 28 -3.43 -16.89 9.29
CA LEU A 28 -3.55 -17.79 8.14
C LEU A 28 -4.47 -17.24 7.04
N LYS A 29 -5.37 -16.32 7.38
CA LYS A 29 -6.23 -15.64 6.40
C LYS A 29 -5.43 -14.79 5.42
N ASN A 30 -4.28 -14.27 5.85
CA ASN A 30 -3.36 -13.46 5.05
C ASN A 30 -2.12 -14.25 4.60
N ALA A 31 -2.17 -15.59 4.71
CA ALA A 31 -1.08 -16.45 4.30
C ALA A 31 -0.78 -16.29 2.81
N PRO A 32 0.49 -16.41 2.42
CA PRO A 32 0.89 -16.42 1.02
C PRO A 32 0.13 -17.47 0.22
N SER A 33 -0.26 -17.12 -1.00
CA SER A 33 -0.89 -18.05 -1.93
C SER A 33 -0.05 -18.17 -3.21
N PHE A 34 -0.03 -19.37 -3.79
CA PHE A 34 0.65 -19.65 -5.04
C PHE A 34 -0.39 -19.71 -6.15
N LYS A 35 -0.17 -18.96 -7.22
CA LYS A 35 -1.11 -18.84 -8.33
C LYS A 35 -0.33 -18.71 -9.64
N ASN A 36 -0.87 -19.25 -10.71
CA ASN A 36 -0.45 -18.90 -12.05
C ASN A 36 -1.27 -17.65 -12.46
N LEU A 37 -0.62 -16.53 -12.62
CA LEU A 37 -1.25 -15.23 -12.93
C LEU A 37 -0.91 -14.76 -14.35
N ASP A 38 0.02 -15.45 -15.02
CA ASP A 38 0.34 -15.25 -16.43
C ASP A 38 0.36 -16.60 -17.16
N ASP A 39 0.85 -16.62 -18.40
CA ASP A 39 0.84 -17.81 -19.25
C ASP A 39 2.11 -18.67 -19.11
N ASP A 40 3.01 -18.35 -18.16
CA ASP A 40 4.19 -19.14 -17.94
C ASP A 40 3.93 -20.32 -16.98
N PRO A 41 4.78 -21.38 -16.96
CA PRO A 41 4.56 -22.53 -16.10
C PRO A 41 4.96 -22.32 -14.63
N ALA A 42 5.58 -21.19 -14.27
CA ALA A 42 5.95 -20.87 -12.90
C ALA A 42 4.70 -20.42 -12.12
N LEU A 43 4.78 -20.47 -10.80
CA LEU A 43 3.73 -19.94 -9.94
C LEU A 43 4.25 -18.66 -9.27
N GLU A 44 3.45 -17.61 -9.36
CA GLU A 44 3.64 -16.40 -8.61
C GLU A 44 3.25 -16.62 -7.15
N ILE A 45 3.88 -15.86 -6.27
CA ILE A 45 3.51 -15.80 -4.87
C ILE A 45 2.75 -14.51 -4.63
N VAL A 46 1.49 -14.65 -4.21
CA VAL A 46 0.69 -13.50 -3.76
C VAL A 46 0.80 -13.40 -2.25
N ILE A 47 1.33 -12.29 -1.78
CA ILE A 47 1.45 -11.93 -0.36
C ILE A 47 0.66 -10.66 -0.08
N VAL A 48 0.57 -10.27 1.16
CA VAL A 48 0.00 -8.98 1.58
C VAL A 48 1.07 -8.11 2.22
N ASP A 49 0.93 -6.81 2.09
CA ASP A 49 1.68 -5.87 2.92
C ASP A 49 0.90 -5.63 4.20
N ASP A 50 1.42 -6.13 5.32
CA ASP A 50 0.77 -6.11 6.64
C ASP A 50 1.05 -4.83 7.44
N ARG A 51 1.84 -3.90 6.90
CA ARG A 51 2.24 -2.65 7.56
C ARG A 51 1.06 -1.77 7.98
N TYR A 52 -0.09 -1.99 7.38
CA TYR A 52 -1.30 -1.21 7.62
C TYR A 52 -2.21 -1.83 8.71
N SER A 53 -1.82 -2.97 9.28
CA SER A 53 -2.66 -3.77 10.19
C SER A 53 -2.99 -3.11 11.52
N PHE A 54 -2.19 -2.15 12.00
CA PHE A 54 -2.30 -1.65 13.38
C PHE A 54 -2.48 -0.14 13.51
N ARG A 55 -2.65 0.58 12.40
CA ARG A 55 -2.68 2.04 12.46
C ARG A 55 -4.04 2.60 12.04
N LYS A 56 -4.79 3.12 13.02
CA LYS A 56 -6.02 3.91 12.86
C LYS A 56 -7.21 3.23 12.15
N THR A 57 -7.08 1.96 11.75
CA THR A 57 -8.20 1.17 11.22
C THR A 57 -8.76 0.24 12.28
N ALA A 58 -10.04 -0.12 12.16
CA ALA A 58 -10.64 -1.10 13.05
C ALA A 58 -9.84 -2.42 13.00
N TRP A 59 -9.42 -2.91 14.14
CA TRP A 59 -8.53 -4.06 14.33
C TRP A 59 -8.94 -5.33 13.56
N PHE A 60 -10.20 -5.45 13.22
CA PHE A 60 -10.78 -6.62 12.57
C PHE A 60 -10.85 -6.52 11.03
N SER A 61 -10.53 -5.37 10.42
CA SER A 61 -10.57 -5.19 8.95
C SER A 61 -9.55 -4.16 8.44
N PRO A 62 -8.24 -4.33 8.74
CA PRO A 62 -7.24 -3.45 8.15
C PRO A 62 -7.14 -3.70 6.65
N PRO A 63 -6.78 -2.68 5.87
CA PRO A 63 -6.48 -2.87 4.47
C PRO A 63 -5.20 -3.71 4.33
N PHE A 64 -5.27 -4.76 3.54
CA PHE A 64 -4.16 -5.64 3.22
C PHE A 64 -3.88 -5.58 1.71
N PRO A 65 -3.12 -4.59 1.21
CA PRO A 65 -2.81 -4.53 -0.20
C PRO A 65 -1.99 -5.74 -0.62
N LYS A 66 -2.33 -6.29 -1.79
CA LYS A 66 -1.67 -7.48 -2.32
C LYS A 66 -0.42 -7.09 -3.08
N VAL A 67 0.62 -7.89 -2.89
CA VAL A 67 1.88 -7.82 -3.63
C VAL A 67 2.09 -9.14 -4.35
N VAL A 68 2.38 -9.06 -5.64
CA VAL A 68 2.67 -10.23 -6.47
C VAL A 68 4.18 -10.35 -6.64
N LEU A 69 4.70 -11.51 -6.32
CA LEU A 69 6.10 -11.86 -6.53
C LEU A 69 6.20 -12.86 -7.67
N ASP A 70 6.98 -12.52 -8.68
CA ASP A 70 7.28 -13.32 -9.84
C ASP A 70 8.73 -13.82 -9.79
N TYR A 71 8.99 -15.03 -10.33
CA TYR A 71 10.30 -15.67 -10.31
C TYR A 71 11.10 -15.33 -11.56
N LYS A 72 11.98 -14.32 -11.43
CA LYS A 72 12.87 -13.87 -12.52
C LYS A 72 14.35 -13.90 -12.08
N ASP A 73 15.23 -14.29 -12.98
CA ASP A 73 16.70 -14.32 -12.78
C ASP A 73 17.13 -15.09 -11.51
N GLY A 74 16.44 -16.17 -11.20
CA GLY A 74 16.82 -17.06 -10.09
C GLY A 74 16.34 -16.62 -8.71
N ARG A 75 15.45 -15.61 -8.63
CA ARG A 75 14.86 -15.11 -7.39
C ARG A 75 13.44 -14.59 -7.60
N PHE A 76 12.68 -14.52 -6.53
CA PHE A 76 11.39 -13.82 -6.53
C PHE A 76 11.59 -12.32 -6.38
N ARG A 77 10.88 -11.54 -7.20
CA ARG A 77 10.86 -10.07 -7.18
C ARG A 77 9.41 -9.59 -7.29
N VAL A 78 9.15 -8.39 -6.81
CA VAL A 78 7.84 -7.75 -7.01
C VAL A 78 7.57 -7.59 -8.50
N SER A 79 6.47 -8.14 -8.96
CA SER A 79 6.00 -8.00 -10.35
C SER A 79 5.05 -6.82 -10.46
N THR A 80 5.59 -5.65 -10.80
CA THR A 80 4.77 -4.45 -11.02
C THR A 80 3.85 -4.60 -12.23
N GLU A 81 4.20 -5.46 -13.18
CA GLU A 81 3.39 -5.77 -14.35
C GLU A 81 2.11 -6.51 -13.96
N LEU A 82 2.22 -7.60 -13.19
CA LEU A 82 1.09 -8.40 -12.73
C LEU A 82 0.24 -7.70 -11.66
N MET A 83 0.78 -6.70 -10.98
CA MET A 83 0.05 -5.87 -10.03
C MET A 83 -0.76 -4.76 -10.70
N ARG A 84 -0.34 -4.30 -11.87
CA ARG A 84 -0.94 -3.14 -12.54
C ARG A 84 -2.41 -3.39 -12.89
N LYS A 85 -3.26 -2.46 -12.48
CA LYS A 85 -4.70 -2.47 -12.77
C LYS A 85 -5.05 -1.34 -13.75
N PRO A 86 -6.08 -1.49 -14.56
CA PRO A 86 -6.58 -0.38 -15.37
C PRO A 86 -7.09 0.76 -14.48
N SER A 87 -7.02 1.97 -14.98
CA SER A 87 -7.56 3.16 -14.31
C SER A 87 -9.06 3.00 -14.03
N VAL A 88 -9.46 3.48 -12.88
CA VAL A 88 -10.88 3.47 -12.47
C VAL A 88 -11.63 4.58 -13.24
N ALA A 89 -12.81 4.28 -13.74
CA ALA A 89 -13.61 5.29 -14.42
C ALA A 89 -13.93 6.47 -13.48
N PRO A 90 -13.81 7.74 -13.94
CA PRO A 90 -14.00 8.92 -13.09
C PRO A 90 -15.37 8.96 -12.39
N LYS A 91 -16.40 8.44 -13.02
CA LYS A 91 -17.74 8.32 -12.41
C LYS A 91 -17.71 7.42 -11.19
N LEU A 92 -17.09 6.24 -11.29
CA LEU A 92 -17.01 5.28 -10.18
C LEU A 92 -16.12 5.81 -9.03
N LEU A 93 -15.08 6.57 -9.38
CA LEU A 93 -14.21 7.19 -8.38
C LEU A 93 -15.00 8.24 -7.56
N ARG A 94 -15.80 9.07 -8.22
CA ARG A 94 -16.70 10.04 -7.55
C ARG A 94 -17.75 9.37 -6.69
N GLU A 95 -18.38 8.29 -7.16
CA GLU A 95 -19.36 7.53 -6.39
C GLU A 95 -18.74 6.95 -5.12
N LYS A 96 -17.54 6.41 -5.21
CA LYS A 96 -16.79 5.91 -4.03
C LYS A 96 -16.45 7.04 -3.05
N ALA A 97 -16.03 8.22 -3.54
CA ALA A 97 -15.70 9.36 -2.70
C ALA A 97 -16.95 9.92 -1.99
N ALA A 98 -18.08 10.01 -2.69
CA ALA A 98 -19.34 10.44 -2.10
C ALA A 98 -19.80 9.50 -0.97
N TRP A 99 -19.72 8.19 -1.21
CA TRP A 99 -20.05 7.19 -0.20
C TRP A 99 -19.11 7.23 1.01
N ALA A 100 -17.82 7.42 0.80
CA ALA A 100 -16.84 7.55 1.87
C ALA A 100 -17.03 8.83 2.72
N GLY A 101 -17.69 9.86 2.19
CA GLY A 101 -18.04 11.09 2.90
C GLY A 101 -19.40 11.05 3.60
N GLU A 102 -20.14 9.94 3.53
CA GLU A 102 -21.41 9.80 4.27
C GLU A 102 -21.12 9.78 5.78
N ASP A 103 -21.88 10.60 6.51
CA ASP A 103 -21.73 10.71 7.96
C ASP A 103 -22.01 9.37 8.65
N ASP A 104 -21.08 8.89 9.46
CA ASP A 104 -21.39 7.90 10.48
C ASP A 104 -21.99 8.66 11.69
N PRO A 105 -23.30 8.54 11.95
CA PRO A 105 -23.96 9.26 13.05
C PRO A 105 -23.42 8.92 14.44
N GLN A 106 -22.66 7.81 14.55
CA GLN A 106 -22.10 7.35 15.82
C GLN A 106 -20.75 8.00 16.14
N LEU A 107 -20.05 8.55 15.15
CA LEU A 107 -18.69 9.09 15.33
C LEU A 107 -18.65 10.61 15.60
N GLY A 108 -19.74 11.34 15.41
CA GLY A 108 -19.91 12.75 15.81
C GLY A 108 -18.91 13.77 15.23
N ARG A 109 -17.97 13.33 14.39
CA ARG A 109 -17.01 14.13 13.63
C ARG A 109 -16.70 13.43 12.32
N LYS A 110 -16.59 14.20 11.25
CA LYS A 110 -16.10 13.73 9.94
C LYS A 110 -14.60 13.45 10.01
N LYS A 111 -14.22 12.32 10.58
CA LYS A 111 -12.87 11.79 10.41
C LYS A 111 -12.82 11.05 9.09
N ILE A 112 -11.65 11.10 8.44
CA ILE A 112 -11.43 10.29 7.24
C ILE A 112 -11.69 8.82 7.59
N PRO A 113 -12.68 8.16 6.96
CA PRO A 113 -13.06 6.79 7.29
C PRO A 113 -11.93 5.79 6.98
N SER A 114 -11.92 4.66 7.66
CA SER A 114 -10.89 3.63 7.48
C SER A 114 -10.85 2.99 6.09
N ASP A 115 -11.97 3.00 5.38
CA ASP A 115 -12.10 2.49 4.01
C ASP A 115 -11.46 3.40 2.95
N VAL A 116 -11.28 4.70 3.27
CA VAL A 116 -10.49 5.62 2.45
C VAL A 116 -9.07 5.12 2.29
N GLN A 117 -8.41 4.74 3.40
CA GLN A 117 -7.08 4.17 3.36
C GLN A 117 -7.02 2.92 2.48
N GLY A 118 -8.00 2.03 2.60
CA GLY A 118 -8.09 0.82 1.79
C GLY A 118 -8.22 1.12 0.30
N THR A 119 -9.10 2.06 -0.06
CA THR A 119 -9.29 2.48 -1.44
C THR A 119 -8.02 3.10 -2.03
N MET A 120 -7.36 3.99 -1.30
CA MET A 120 -6.09 4.59 -1.73
C MET A 120 -5.01 3.54 -1.94
N LEU A 121 -4.85 2.60 -1.01
CA LEU A 121 -3.88 1.51 -1.14
C LEU A 121 -4.17 0.62 -2.35
N ASP A 122 -5.43 0.26 -2.58
CA ASP A 122 -5.82 -0.53 -3.75
C ASP A 122 -5.48 0.16 -5.08
N LEU A 123 -5.65 1.48 -5.15
CA LEU A 123 -5.27 2.29 -6.31
C LEU A 123 -3.75 2.37 -6.46
N ILE A 124 -3.02 2.69 -5.42
CA ILE A 124 -1.56 2.84 -5.43
C ILE A 124 -0.87 1.51 -5.75
N TYR A 125 -1.27 0.41 -5.14
CA TYR A 125 -0.74 -0.93 -5.41
C TYR A 125 -1.19 -1.48 -6.78
N GLY A 126 -2.17 -0.83 -7.40
CA GLY A 126 -2.59 -1.06 -8.79
C GLY A 126 -1.90 -0.16 -9.82
N GLY A 127 -1.01 0.75 -9.41
CA GLY A 127 -0.30 1.66 -10.33
C GLY A 127 -1.07 2.93 -10.71
N ASN A 128 -2.10 3.30 -9.94
CA ASN A 128 -3.00 4.44 -10.16
C ASN A 128 -2.94 5.42 -8.97
N ALA A 129 -1.74 5.82 -8.56
CA ALA A 129 -1.57 6.68 -7.40
C ALA A 129 -2.16 8.09 -7.60
N ASP A 130 -2.13 8.63 -8.81
CA ASP A 130 -2.80 9.88 -9.17
C ASP A 130 -4.29 9.83 -8.83
N GLN A 131 -4.96 8.74 -9.18
CA GLN A 131 -6.37 8.53 -8.84
C GLN A 131 -6.62 8.35 -7.34
N ALA A 132 -5.63 7.84 -6.59
CA ALA A 132 -5.76 7.71 -5.14
C ALA A 132 -5.84 9.07 -4.46
N TYR A 133 -5.00 10.02 -4.88
CA TYR A 133 -5.01 11.38 -4.34
C TYR A 133 -6.17 12.21 -4.89
N GLU A 134 -6.56 12.02 -6.16
CA GLU A 134 -7.80 12.57 -6.71
C GLU A 134 -9.03 12.11 -5.91
N PHE A 135 -9.10 10.83 -5.56
CA PHE A 135 -10.16 10.27 -4.72
C PHE A 135 -10.21 10.94 -3.34
N LEU A 136 -9.06 11.08 -2.66
CA LEU A 136 -8.97 11.75 -1.37
C LEU A 136 -9.49 13.18 -1.42
N ALA A 137 -9.10 13.92 -2.48
CA ALA A 137 -9.54 15.31 -2.68
C ALA A 137 -11.03 15.47 -2.98
N MET A 138 -11.70 14.40 -3.46
CA MET A 138 -13.13 14.41 -3.77
C MET A 138 -14.02 14.07 -2.58
N ILE A 139 -13.49 13.65 -1.43
CA ILE A 139 -14.31 13.24 -0.28
C ILE A 139 -15.00 14.47 0.30
N PRO A 140 -16.36 14.53 0.33
CA PRO A 140 -17.06 15.70 0.77
C PRO A 140 -17.01 15.88 2.28
N GLY A 141 -16.87 17.13 2.71
CA GLY A 141 -17.05 17.54 4.13
C GLY A 141 -15.91 17.14 5.07
N VAL A 142 -14.77 16.71 4.55
CA VAL A 142 -13.54 16.54 5.34
C VAL A 142 -12.84 17.90 5.38
N ASP A 143 -12.33 18.30 6.55
CA ASP A 143 -11.61 19.55 6.64
C ASP A 143 -10.15 19.39 6.22
N GLU A 144 -9.52 20.51 5.82
CA GLU A 144 -8.17 20.51 5.28
C GLU A 144 -7.12 20.00 6.29
N GLY A 145 -7.29 20.31 7.58
CA GLY A 145 -6.41 19.83 8.65
C GLY A 145 -6.49 18.31 8.84
N ASP A 146 -7.69 17.73 8.71
CA ASP A 146 -7.89 16.28 8.79
C ASP A 146 -7.25 15.59 7.55
N VAL A 147 -7.36 16.19 6.36
CA VAL A 147 -6.71 15.69 5.13
C VAL A 147 -5.19 15.72 5.29
N THR A 148 -4.63 16.83 5.77
CA THR A 148 -3.19 16.97 5.99
C THR A 148 -2.68 15.93 6.98
N SER A 149 -3.31 15.81 8.15
CA SER A 149 -2.94 14.81 9.17
C SER A 149 -3.01 13.38 8.65
N PHE A 150 -4.06 13.05 7.88
CA PHE A 150 -4.19 11.74 7.24
C PHE A 150 -3.08 11.51 6.21
N SER A 151 -2.80 12.48 5.34
CA SER A 151 -1.78 12.36 4.30
C SER A 151 -0.39 12.15 4.89
N CYS A 152 -0.05 12.82 6.00
CA CYS A 152 1.22 12.62 6.72
C CYS A 152 1.35 11.18 7.23
N ASP A 153 0.36 10.70 7.98
CA ASP A 153 0.36 9.32 8.47
C ASP A 153 0.39 8.28 7.34
N PHE A 154 -0.35 8.54 6.27
CA PHE A 154 -0.44 7.66 5.12
C PHE A 154 0.91 7.56 4.40
N ALA A 155 1.58 8.70 4.14
CA ALA A 155 2.89 8.76 3.53
C ALA A 155 3.95 8.04 4.38
N LEU A 156 3.94 8.23 5.71
CA LEU A 156 4.83 7.51 6.63
C LEU A 156 4.68 5.99 6.52
N ASN A 157 3.44 5.51 6.48
CA ASN A 157 3.17 4.09 6.36
C ASN A 157 3.59 3.56 4.99
N LEU A 158 3.22 4.26 3.91
CA LEU A 158 3.52 3.87 2.54
C LEU A 158 5.04 3.79 2.30
N THR A 159 5.79 4.83 2.71
CA THR A 159 7.26 4.87 2.55
C THR A 159 7.99 3.89 3.48
N SER A 160 7.34 3.35 4.52
CA SER A 160 7.90 2.32 5.40
C SER A 160 7.73 0.90 4.86
N SER A 161 6.93 0.71 3.81
CA SER A 161 6.72 -0.59 3.19
C SER A 161 8.03 -1.18 2.65
N PRO A 162 8.31 -2.47 2.86
CA PRO A 162 9.46 -3.13 2.23
C PRO A 162 9.33 -3.18 0.70
N PHE A 163 8.15 -2.91 0.17
CA PHE A 163 7.85 -2.91 -1.26
C PHE A 163 7.83 -1.51 -1.86
N TRP A 164 8.11 -0.48 -1.06
CA TRP A 164 8.01 0.93 -1.46
C TRP A 164 8.75 1.24 -2.76
N GLY A 165 10.00 0.78 -2.90
CA GLY A 165 10.78 1.02 -4.12
C GLY A 165 10.08 0.53 -5.39
N SER A 166 9.44 -0.65 -5.35
CA SER A 166 8.68 -1.19 -6.48
C SER A 166 7.36 -0.45 -6.70
N ILE A 167 6.65 -0.11 -5.63
CA ILE A 167 5.39 0.65 -5.68
C ILE A 167 5.63 2.03 -6.26
N ARG A 168 6.67 2.74 -5.80
CA ARG A 168 7.07 4.04 -6.32
C ARG A 168 7.43 3.97 -7.81
N ALA A 169 8.23 2.98 -8.20
CA ALA A 169 8.63 2.80 -9.60
C ALA A 169 7.43 2.52 -10.54
N MET A 170 6.40 1.86 -10.03
CA MET A 170 5.16 1.59 -10.77
C MET A 170 4.28 2.84 -10.94
N ASN A 171 4.42 3.83 -10.06
CA ASN A 171 3.58 5.03 -9.99
C ASN A 171 4.41 6.29 -10.29
N PRO A 172 4.44 6.81 -11.52
CA PRO A 172 5.17 8.03 -11.84
C PRO A 172 4.75 9.22 -10.98
N TYR A 173 3.47 9.30 -10.60
CA TYR A 173 2.92 10.32 -9.72
C TYR A 173 3.64 10.39 -8.37
N LEU A 174 4.07 9.26 -7.80
CA LEU A 174 4.76 9.19 -6.50
C LEU A 174 6.28 9.43 -6.59
N GLN A 175 6.80 9.75 -7.78
CA GLN A 175 8.22 10.09 -7.93
C GLN A 175 8.52 11.51 -7.46
N ASP A 176 7.51 12.37 -7.44
CA ASP A 176 7.56 13.68 -6.82
C ASP A 176 7.09 13.57 -5.35
N GLU A 177 7.92 13.99 -4.42
CA GLU A 177 7.64 13.92 -2.98
C GLU A 177 6.45 14.81 -2.57
N TYR A 178 6.25 15.94 -3.25
CA TYR A 178 5.12 16.83 -3.02
C TYR A 178 3.77 16.22 -3.38
N ASN A 179 3.76 15.18 -4.20
CA ASN A 179 2.55 14.41 -4.49
C ASN A 179 2.17 13.43 -3.35
N LEU A 180 3.13 13.09 -2.47
CA LEU A 180 2.86 12.27 -1.28
C LEU A 180 2.26 13.10 -0.15
N VAL A 181 2.83 14.28 0.10
CA VAL A 181 2.33 15.24 1.09
C VAL A 181 2.59 16.64 0.55
N GLN A 182 1.53 17.40 0.27
CA GLN A 182 1.63 18.74 -0.32
C GLN A 182 2.38 19.73 0.55
N SER A 183 2.30 19.58 1.86
CA SER A 183 2.95 20.44 2.85
C SER A 183 3.58 19.59 3.96
N PRO A 184 4.74 18.94 3.72
CA PRO A 184 5.39 18.12 4.75
C PRO A 184 5.71 18.89 6.04
N GLU A 185 5.90 20.22 5.93
CA GLU A 185 6.16 21.10 7.06
C GLU A 185 4.98 21.22 8.02
N GLU A 186 3.76 20.96 7.54
CA GLU A 186 2.54 20.96 8.33
C GLU A 186 2.28 19.64 9.05
N CYS A 187 3.09 18.62 8.77
CA CYS A 187 2.97 17.35 9.46
C CYS A 187 3.30 17.49 10.95
N PRO A 188 2.54 16.81 11.85
CA PRO A 188 2.83 16.80 13.28
C PRO A 188 4.23 16.24 13.59
N GLU A 189 4.90 16.80 14.57
CA GLU A 189 6.11 16.18 15.13
C GLU A 189 5.75 14.91 15.94
N PRO A 190 6.55 13.83 15.91
CA PRO A 190 7.85 13.69 15.21
C PRO A 190 7.75 13.24 13.74
N ASP A 191 6.55 13.10 13.20
CA ASP A 191 6.28 12.50 11.89
C ASP A 191 6.92 13.30 10.76
N ARG A 192 6.95 14.63 10.88
CA ARG A 192 7.60 15.56 9.94
C ARG A 192 9.07 15.25 9.75
N GLU A 193 9.84 15.11 10.85
CA GLU A 193 11.27 14.81 10.77
C GLU A 193 11.55 13.49 10.07
N VAL A 194 10.73 12.48 10.34
CA VAL A 194 10.86 11.16 9.72
C VAL A 194 10.56 11.21 8.23
N LEU A 195 9.54 11.98 7.81
CA LEU A 195 9.19 12.15 6.39
C LEU A 195 10.29 12.88 5.64
N LEU A 196 10.75 14.03 6.14
CA LEU A 196 11.81 14.82 5.51
C LEU A 196 13.09 13.98 5.38
N ALA A 197 13.50 13.29 6.44
CA ALA A 197 14.68 12.41 6.38
C ALA A 197 14.52 11.22 5.40
N ARG A 198 13.32 10.84 5.03
CA ARG A 198 13.07 9.81 4.00
C ARG A 198 13.11 10.41 2.59
N PHE A 199 12.58 11.61 2.41
CA PHE A 199 12.64 12.32 1.12
C PHE A 199 14.08 12.64 0.73
N ASP A 200 14.92 13.08 1.66
CA ASP A 200 16.34 13.33 1.42
C ASP A 200 17.14 12.09 0.96
N ARG A 201 16.57 10.88 1.12
CA ARG A 201 17.21 9.61 0.72
C ARG A 201 16.65 9.01 -0.56
N LEU A 202 15.69 9.66 -1.20
CA LEU A 202 15.05 9.22 -2.43
C LEU A 202 15.69 9.83 -3.66
#